data_f803c72991ba2f3f069cd901795f1bbb
#
_entry.id   f803c72991ba2f3f069cd901795f1bbb
#
_cell.length_a   1.000
_cell.length_b   1.000
_cell.length_c   1.000
_cell.angle_alpha   90.00
_cell.angle_beta   90.00
_cell.angle_gamma   90.00
#
_symmetry.space_group_name_H-M   'P 1'
#
loop_
_entity.id
_entity.type
_entity.pdbx_description
1 polymer ?
#
loop_
_entity_poly.entity_id
_entity_poly.type
_entity_poly.pdbx_seq_one_letter_code
_entity_poly.pdbx_strand_id
1 'polypeptide(L)'
;DDNAADYYINTIQKNQTALDATNQTIKKYNSALAAAQAGNDDLAIIQLKKVVSLNPHFVRAQQLLALLYIHDKDYHKAAKCLNRARRIDFNNTTTLRYMQEVGDLAASSEKELVKKPSKKDPLSNVTPVGTYKEEKRSLMPVIYVIIGAIVGLAVAFVLLWPTMKNSGSGEGSHISDTNDQLAVQSSQI
;
A
#
# COMPACT_ATOMS: atom_id res chain seq x y z
N ASP A 1 5.49 11.90 48.90
CA ASP A 1 4.82 11.95 47.57
C ASP A 1 5.67 11.37 46.40
N ASP A 2 6.81 10.70 46.71
CA ASP A 2 7.68 10.07 45.70
C ASP A 2 7.03 8.83 45.05
N ASN A 3 6.00 8.29 45.69
CA ASN A 3 5.36 7.03 45.26
C ASN A 3 4.65 7.12 43.89
N ALA A 4 4.15 8.30 43.51
CA ALA A 4 3.50 8.51 42.23
C ALA A 4 4.54 8.60 41.09
N ALA A 5 5.65 9.28 41.33
CA ALA A 5 6.75 9.38 40.36
C ALA A 5 7.38 8.01 40.08
N ASP A 6 7.64 7.22 41.12
CA ASP A 6 8.16 5.86 41.01
C ASP A 6 7.20 4.91 40.26
N TYR A 7 5.89 5.06 40.52
CA TYR A 7 4.88 4.31 39.76
C TYR A 7 4.93 4.62 38.26
N TYR A 8 5.01 5.90 37.88
CA TYR A 8 5.09 6.30 36.47
C TYR A 8 6.41 5.87 35.83
N ILE A 9 7.53 6.00 36.52
CA ILE A 9 8.84 5.54 36.04
C ILE A 9 8.83 4.03 35.80
N ASN A 10 8.34 3.24 36.74
CA ASN A 10 8.22 1.80 36.60
C ASN A 10 7.27 1.41 35.46
N THR A 11 6.17 2.14 35.27
CA THR A 11 5.21 1.91 34.19
C THR A 11 5.85 2.20 32.82
N ILE A 12 6.62 3.28 32.70
CA ILE A 12 7.36 3.64 31.49
C ILE A 12 8.44 2.58 31.19
N GLN A 13 9.20 2.16 32.19
CA GLN A 13 10.24 1.13 32.03
C GLN A 13 9.67 -0.22 31.62
N LYS A 14 8.54 -0.62 32.17
CA LYS A 14 7.84 -1.85 31.77
C LYS A 14 7.29 -1.81 30.35
N ASN A 15 7.03 -0.61 29.81
CA ASN A 15 6.52 -0.41 28.46
C ASN A 15 7.61 0.05 27.47
N GLN A 16 8.85 -0.36 27.67
CA GLN A 16 10.00 0.03 26.84
C GLN A 16 9.74 -0.17 25.34
N THR A 17 9.15 -1.30 24.96
CA THR A 17 8.82 -1.60 23.56
C THR A 17 7.79 -0.63 22.98
N ALA A 18 6.80 -0.21 23.76
CA ALA A 18 5.80 0.77 23.33
C ALA A 18 6.43 2.16 23.18
N LEU A 19 7.35 2.52 24.08
CA LEU A 19 8.11 3.76 24.01
C LEU A 19 8.99 3.79 22.76
N ASP A 20 9.71 2.71 22.48
CA ASP A 20 10.57 2.59 21.29
C ASP A 20 9.76 2.66 19.99
N ALA A 21 8.60 2.02 19.93
CA ALA A 21 7.69 2.10 18.78
C ALA A 21 7.18 3.54 18.57
N THR A 22 6.86 4.25 19.67
CA THR A 22 6.46 5.65 19.62
C THR A 22 7.61 6.53 19.13
N ASN A 23 8.80 6.37 19.66
CA ASN A 23 10.00 7.10 19.25
C ASN A 23 10.32 6.87 17.76
N GLN A 24 10.23 5.63 17.27
CA GLN A 24 10.39 5.33 15.85
C GLN A 24 9.34 6.02 14.99
N THR A 25 8.10 6.07 15.45
CA THR A 25 7.01 6.74 14.74
C THR A 25 7.27 8.24 14.65
N ILE A 26 7.73 8.88 15.72
CA ILE A 26 8.10 10.29 15.74
C ILE A 26 9.29 10.57 14.81
N LYS A 27 10.33 9.74 14.84
CA LYS A 27 11.49 9.87 13.91
C LYS A 27 11.05 9.81 12.46
N LYS A 28 10.16 8.86 12.11
CA LYS A 28 9.60 8.73 10.75
C LYS A 28 8.75 9.95 10.36
N TYR A 29 7.96 10.48 11.28
CA TYR A 29 7.20 11.71 11.05
C TYR A 29 8.11 12.90 10.78
N ASN A 30 9.17 13.09 11.57
CA ASN A 30 10.11 14.18 11.38
C ASN A 30 10.87 14.05 10.04
N SER A 31 11.23 12.83 9.63
CA SER A 31 11.82 12.56 8.32
C SER A 31 10.85 12.92 7.18
N ALA A 32 9.57 12.57 7.33
CA ALA A 32 8.54 12.91 6.35
C ALA A 32 8.31 14.43 6.28
N LEU A 33 8.31 15.12 7.43
CA LEU A 33 8.21 16.58 7.49
C LEU A 33 9.39 17.26 6.78
N ALA A 34 10.61 16.78 7.02
CA ALA A 34 11.80 17.30 6.33
C ALA A 34 11.72 17.06 4.81
N ALA A 35 11.24 15.89 4.36
CA ALA A 35 11.03 15.61 2.95
C ALA A 35 9.99 16.56 2.32
N ALA A 36 8.88 16.83 3.01
CA ALA A 36 7.88 17.79 2.56
C ALA A 36 8.44 19.22 2.47
N GLN A 37 9.23 19.64 3.46
CA GLN A 37 9.88 20.96 3.45
C GLN A 37 10.92 21.09 2.32
N ALA A 38 11.53 20.00 1.89
CA ALA A 38 12.45 19.95 0.76
C ALA A 38 11.73 19.84 -0.60
N GLY A 39 10.39 19.85 -0.65
CA GLY A 39 9.60 19.71 -1.88
C GLY A 39 9.51 18.27 -2.41
N ASN A 40 9.93 17.27 -1.62
CA ASN A 40 9.85 15.86 -1.99
C ASN A 40 8.51 15.26 -1.52
N ASP A 41 7.41 15.73 -2.09
CA ASP A 41 6.06 15.42 -1.64
C ASP A 41 5.72 13.93 -1.73
N ASP A 42 6.12 13.26 -2.81
CA ASP A 42 5.91 11.81 -2.98
C ASP A 42 6.57 10.99 -1.87
N LEU A 43 7.82 11.32 -1.53
CA LEU A 43 8.53 10.66 -0.46
C LEU A 43 7.88 10.93 0.90
N ALA A 44 7.47 12.17 1.14
CA ALA A 44 6.77 12.58 2.36
C ALA A 44 5.43 11.81 2.50
N ILE A 45 4.63 11.71 1.43
CA ILE A 45 3.38 10.95 1.40
C ILE A 45 3.60 9.47 1.73
N ILE A 46 4.61 8.84 1.13
CA ILE A 46 4.94 7.43 1.39
C ILE A 46 5.31 7.22 2.86
N GLN A 47 6.17 8.09 3.41
CA GLN A 47 6.59 8.01 4.81
C GLN A 47 5.42 8.28 5.77
N LEU A 48 4.58 9.30 5.49
CA LEU A 48 3.41 9.61 6.32
C LEU A 48 2.35 8.50 6.29
N LYS A 49 2.12 7.85 5.15
CA LYS A 49 1.26 6.66 5.10
C LYS A 49 1.74 5.58 6.06
N LYS A 50 3.05 5.37 6.14
CA LYS A 50 3.65 4.43 7.10
C LYS A 50 3.50 4.90 8.54
N VAL A 51 3.66 6.20 8.81
CA VAL A 51 3.45 6.79 10.14
C VAL A 51 2.02 6.57 10.62
N VAL A 52 1.02 6.91 9.79
CA VAL A 52 -0.40 6.77 10.16
C VAL A 52 -0.89 5.32 10.21
N SER A 53 -0.17 4.37 9.59
CA SER A 53 -0.43 2.94 9.75
C SER A 53 0.13 2.40 11.06
N LEU A 54 1.28 2.90 11.52
CA LEU A 54 1.91 2.54 12.79
C LEU A 54 1.19 3.17 13.98
N ASN A 55 0.80 4.43 13.85
CA ASN A 55 0.03 5.15 14.86
C ASN A 55 -1.16 5.88 14.22
N PRO A 56 -2.33 5.23 14.12
CA PRO A 56 -3.54 5.84 13.55
C PRO A 56 -4.03 7.08 14.30
N HIS A 57 -3.69 7.22 15.59
CA HIS A 57 -4.09 8.33 16.44
C HIS A 57 -3.18 9.57 16.36
N PHE A 58 -2.17 9.53 15.49
CA PHE A 58 -1.25 10.65 15.32
C PHE A 58 -1.88 11.77 14.47
N VAL A 59 -2.62 12.67 15.10
CA VAL A 59 -3.38 13.76 14.46
C VAL A 59 -2.50 14.60 13.53
N ARG A 60 -1.32 15.02 13.98
CA ARG A 60 -0.40 15.85 13.16
C ARG A 60 0.05 15.14 11.87
N ALA A 61 0.24 13.83 11.91
CA ALA A 61 0.59 13.06 10.71
C ALA A 61 -0.58 13.00 9.73
N GLN A 62 -1.83 12.85 10.22
CA GLN A 62 -3.02 12.91 9.39
C GLN A 62 -3.20 14.29 8.74
N GLN A 63 -2.95 15.37 9.51
CA GLN A 63 -3.03 16.75 9.01
C GLN A 63 -1.97 17.03 7.94
N LEU A 64 -0.71 16.66 8.18
CA LEU A 64 0.37 16.86 7.19
C LEU A 64 0.11 16.05 5.90
N LEU A 65 -0.34 14.81 6.03
CA LEU A 65 -0.71 13.99 4.88
C LEU A 65 -1.88 14.61 4.09
N ALA A 66 -2.84 15.23 4.78
CA ALA A 66 -3.93 15.94 4.13
C ALA A 66 -3.44 17.18 3.38
N LEU A 67 -2.52 17.97 3.96
CA LEU A 67 -1.92 19.14 3.29
C LEU A 67 -1.20 18.74 2.00
N LEU A 68 -0.43 17.66 2.00
CA LEU A 68 0.23 17.16 0.79
C LEU A 68 -0.78 16.73 -0.27
N TYR A 69 -1.89 16.08 0.12
CA TYR A 69 -2.96 15.76 -0.83
C TYR A 69 -3.70 17.00 -1.34
N ILE A 70 -3.82 18.08 -0.55
CA ILE A 70 -4.35 19.36 -1.02
C ILE A 70 -3.41 19.95 -2.10
N HIS A 71 -2.10 19.90 -1.84
CA HIS A 71 -1.08 20.36 -2.80
C HIS A 71 -1.17 19.58 -4.11
N ASP A 72 -1.36 18.25 -4.05
CA ASP A 72 -1.58 17.37 -5.21
C ASP A 72 -2.97 17.52 -5.84
N LYS A 73 -3.84 18.40 -5.30
CA LYS A 73 -5.24 18.58 -5.71
C LYS A 73 -6.11 17.32 -5.56
N ASP A 74 -5.67 16.34 -4.77
CA ASP A 74 -6.46 15.16 -4.41
C ASP A 74 -7.31 15.44 -3.17
N TYR A 75 -8.33 16.27 -3.35
CA TYR A 75 -9.20 16.74 -2.26
C TYR A 75 -9.95 15.58 -1.59
N HIS A 76 -10.21 14.49 -2.31
CA HIS A 76 -10.88 13.32 -1.75
C HIS A 76 -10.01 12.62 -0.70
N LYS A 77 -8.72 12.40 -1.01
CA LYS A 77 -7.79 11.81 -0.03
C LYS A 77 -7.51 12.75 1.12
N ALA A 78 -7.39 14.05 0.85
CA ALA A 78 -7.24 15.07 1.89
C ALA A 78 -8.41 15.03 2.89
N ALA A 79 -9.65 15.09 2.41
CA ALA A 79 -10.85 14.99 3.24
C ALA A 79 -10.88 13.71 4.08
N LYS A 80 -10.45 12.57 3.52
CA LYS A 80 -10.38 11.29 4.24
C LYS A 80 -9.40 11.34 5.42
N CYS A 81 -8.23 11.96 5.24
CA CYS A 81 -7.24 12.14 6.30
C CYS A 81 -7.76 13.08 7.39
N LEU A 82 -8.35 14.21 7.00
CA LEU A 82 -8.93 15.18 7.94
C LEU A 82 -10.10 14.60 8.74
N ASN A 83 -10.95 13.80 8.11
CA ASN A 83 -12.04 13.10 8.82
C ASN A 83 -11.49 12.11 9.87
N ARG A 84 -10.36 11.45 9.61
CA ARG A 84 -9.70 10.61 10.60
C ARG A 84 -9.14 11.46 11.75
N ALA A 85 -8.44 12.56 11.44
CA ALA A 85 -7.93 13.49 12.46
C ALA A 85 -9.06 14.02 13.35
N ARG A 86 -10.20 14.42 12.78
CA ARG A 86 -11.38 14.90 13.50
C ARG A 86 -11.99 13.84 14.43
N ARG A 87 -11.97 12.57 14.06
CA ARG A 87 -12.48 11.48 14.93
C ARG A 87 -11.61 11.29 16.17
N ILE A 88 -10.32 11.63 16.09
CA ILE A 88 -9.37 11.51 17.20
C ILE A 88 -9.47 12.74 18.10
N ASP A 89 -9.47 13.92 17.50
CA ASP A 89 -9.55 15.22 18.20
C ASP A 89 -10.63 16.08 17.52
N PHE A 90 -11.85 16.00 18.09
CA PHE A 90 -13.05 16.61 17.51
C PHE A 90 -12.98 18.15 17.46
N ASN A 91 -12.36 18.75 18.47
CA ASN A 91 -12.29 20.21 18.62
C ASN A 91 -11.00 20.83 18.07
N ASN A 92 -10.20 20.08 17.32
CA ASN A 92 -8.96 20.58 16.76
C ASN A 92 -9.22 21.66 15.70
N THR A 93 -8.96 22.90 16.06
CA THR A 93 -9.21 24.09 15.21
C THR A 93 -8.47 24.03 13.89
N THR A 94 -7.24 23.49 13.88
CA THR A 94 -6.44 23.31 12.66
C THR A 94 -7.09 22.30 11.72
N THR A 95 -7.57 21.17 12.25
CA THR A 95 -8.29 20.17 11.46
C THR A 95 -9.55 20.74 10.84
N LEU A 96 -10.35 21.48 11.64
CA LEU A 96 -11.60 22.09 11.18
C LEU A 96 -11.35 23.12 10.08
N ARG A 97 -10.31 23.97 10.23
CA ARG A 97 -9.92 24.95 9.21
C ARG A 97 -9.54 24.26 7.88
N TYR A 98 -8.70 23.23 7.93
CA TYR A 98 -8.32 22.50 6.71
C TYR A 98 -9.49 21.76 6.06
N MET A 99 -10.46 21.27 6.85
CA MET A 99 -11.67 20.67 6.28
C MET A 99 -12.52 21.68 5.53
N GLN A 100 -12.66 22.90 6.06
CA GLN A 100 -13.35 23.97 5.35
C GLN A 100 -12.63 24.34 4.06
N GLU A 101 -11.30 24.51 4.09
CA GLU A 101 -10.48 24.81 2.93
C GLU A 101 -10.63 23.75 1.83
N VAL A 102 -10.58 22.45 2.18
CA VAL A 102 -10.79 21.36 1.24
C VAL A 102 -12.19 21.41 0.62
N GLY A 103 -13.21 21.75 1.41
CA GLY A 103 -14.58 21.91 0.91
C GLY A 103 -14.69 23.02 -0.13
N ASP A 104 -14.09 24.17 0.14
CA ASP A 104 -14.10 25.32 -0.74
C ASP A 104 -13.32 25.06 -2.04
N LEU A 105 -12.14 24.41 -1.94
CA LEU A 105 -11.32 24.04 -3.09
C LEU A 105 -11.97 22.97 -3.97
N ALA A 106 -12.61 21.98 -3.39
CA ALA A 106 -13.34 20.95 -4.12
C ALA A 106 -14.52 21.55 -4.90
N ALA A 107 -15.30 22.43 -4.24
CA ALA A 107 -16.42 23.11 -4.87
C ALA A 107 -15.99 24.08 -6.02
N SER A 108 -14.82 24.71 -5.88
CA SER A 108 -14.27 25.59 -6.94
C SER A 108 -13.77 24.78 -8.13
N SER A 109 -13.13 23.63 -7.90
CA SER A 109 -12.64 22.75 -8.98
C SER A 109 -13.78 22.17 -9.81
N GLU A 110 -14.91 21.80 -9.18
CA GLU A 110 -16.11 21.36 -9.90
C GLU A 110 -16.71 22.47 -10.77
N LYS A 111 -16.71 23.73 -10.29
CA LYS A 111 -17.20 24.87 -11.06
C LYS A 111 -16.33 25.19 -12.27
N GLU A 112 -15.01 24.97 -12.20
CA GLU A 112 -14.10 25.14 -13.34
C GLU A 112 -14.30 24.08 -14.44
N LEU A 113 -14.57 22.83 -14.03
CA LEU A 113 -14.89 21.75 -14.98
C LEU A 113 -16.19 22.00 -15.75
N VAL A 114 -17.17 22.64 -15.11
CA VAL A 114 -18.44 23.00 -15.76
C VAL A 114 -18.30 24.24 -16.67
N LYS A 115 -17.29 25.09 -16.47
CA LYS A 115 -17.08 26.31 -17.27
C LYS A 115 -16.26 26.14 -18.55
N LYS A 116 -15.75 24.96 -18.88
CA LYS A 116 -15.16 24.71 -20.20
C LYS A 116 -16.28 24.75 -21.22
N PRO A 117 -16.32 25.75 -22.13
CA PRO A 117 -17.34 25.79 -23.16
C PRO A 117 -17.17 24.58 -24.05
N SER A 118 -18.14 23.68 -24.01
CA SER A 118 -18.31 22.67 -25.05
C SER A 118 -18.33 23.41 -26.39
N LYS A 119 -17.33 23.20 -27.23
CA LYS A 119 -17.39 23.58 -28.64
C LYS A 119 -18.66 22.93 -29.19
N LYS A 120 -19.67 23.77 -29.49
CA LYS A 120 -20.89 23.32 -30.16
C LYS A 120 -20.46 22.89 -31.57
N ASP A 121 -20.35 21.60 -31.81
CA ASP A 121 -20.44 21.07 -33.16
C ASP A 121 -21.85 21.25 -33.67
N PRO A 122 -22.05 21.80 -34.88
CA PRO A 122 -23.38 22.15 -35.38
C PRO A 122 -24.15 20.95 -35.98
N LEU A 123 -23.95 19.76 -35.46
CA LEU A 123 -24.64 18.57 -35.96
C LEU A 123 -25.09 17.66 -34.81
N SER A 124 -26.07 18.12 -34.02
CA SER A 124 -26.71 17.26 -33.03
C SER A 124 -28.21 17.35 -33.10
N ASN A 125 -28.77 16.67 -34.07
CA ASN A 125 -30.12 16.15 -34.01
C ASN A 125 -30.03 14.66 -33.74
N VAL A 126 -29.55 14.28 -32.52
CA VAL A 126 -29.51 12.90 -32.04
C VAL A 126 -30.13 12.90 -30.65
N THR A 127 -31.21 12.15 -30.51
CA THR A 127 -31.94 11.80 -29.30
C THR A 127 -31.04 11.51 -28.09
N PRO A 128 -31.46 11.85 -26.85
CA PRO A 128 -30.65 11.59 -25.64
C PRO A 128 -30.59 10.08 -25.41
N VAL A 129 -29.45 9.50 -25.74
CA VAL A 129 -29.05 8.17 -25.27
C VAL A 129 -28.69 8.28 -23.81
N GLY A 130 -29.26 7.39 -23.00
CA GLY A 130 -29.23 7.40 -21.55
C GLY A 130 -27.82 7.56 -20.95
N THR A 131 -27.82 8.26 -19.83
CA THR A 131 -26.67 8.42 -18.93
C THR A 131 -25.90 7.12 -18.76
N TYR A 132 -24.71 7.04 -19.34
CA TYR A 132 -23.74 6.01 -19.00
C TYR A 132 -23.33 6.22 -17.53
N LYS A 133 -23.87 5.34 -16.68
CA LYS A 133 -23.37 5.14 -15.33
C LYS A 133 -21.97 4.60 -15.49
N GLU A 134 -20.95 5.33 -15.07
CA GLU A 134 -19.58 4.79 -14.98
C GLU A 134 -19.63 3.52 -14.12
N GLU A 135 -19.66 2.37 -14.77
CA GLU A 135 -19.42 1.11 -14.09
C GLU A 135 -18.00 1.15 -13.56
N LYS A 136 -17.89 1.18 -12.23
CA LYS A 136 -16.65 0.87 -11.55
C LYS A 136 -16.11 -0.41 -12.19
N ARG A 137 -14.96 -0.35 -12.86
CA ARG A 137 -14.30 -1.52 -13.43
C ARG A 137 -14.19 -2.56 -12.31
N SER A 138 -15.13 -3.50 -12.34
CA SER A 138 -15.10 -4.64 -11.43
C SER A 138 -13.85 -5.43 -11.74
N LEU A 139 -12.98 -5.59 -10.75
CA LEU A 139 -11.79 -6.45 -10.85
C LEU A 139 -12.16 -7.95 -10.89
N MET A 140 -13.46 -8.25 -10.79
CA MET A 140 -14.00 -9.63 -10.83
C MET A 140 -13.53 -10.44 -12.04
N PRO A 141 -13.53 -9.92 -13.30
CA PRO A 141 -13.05 -10.72 -14.43
C PRO A 141 -11.56 -11.06 -14.33
N VAL A 142 -10.73 -10.17 -13.76
CA VAL A 142 -9.30 -10.43 -13.56
C VAL A 142 -9.09 -11.52 -12.52
N ILE A 143 -9.88 -11.53 -11.45
CA ILE A 143 -9.84 -12.56 -10.39
C ILE A 143 -10.20 -13.93 -10.97
N TYR A 144 -11.22 -14.03 -11.83
CA TYR A 144 -11.58 -15.29 -12.49
C TYR A 144 -10.50 -15.83 -13.43
N VAL A 145 -9.77 -14.95 -14.14
CA VAL A 145 -8.64 -15.36 -14.99
C VAL A 145 -7.50 -15.91 -14.14
N ILE A 146 -7.19 -15.30 -13.00
CA ILE A 146 -6.14 -15.77 -12.09
C ILE A 146 -6.52 -17.14 -11.48
N ILE A 147 -7.76 -17.30 -11.03
CA ILE A 147 -8.25 -18.57 -10.49
C ILE A 147 -8.21 -19.66 -11.57
N GLY A 148 -8.64 -19.36 -12.80
CA GLY A 148 -8.59 -20.28 -13.92
C GLY A 148 -7.16 -20.71 -14.26
N ALA A 149 -6.20 -19.81 -14.22
CA ALA A 149 -4.78 -20.12 -14.44
C ALA A 149 -4.21 -21.06 -13.35
N ILE A 150 -4.55 -20.82 -12.08
CA ILE A 150 -4.11 -21.68 -10.95
C ILE A 150 -4.70 -23.09 -11.09
N VAL A 151 -5.99 -23.20 -11.40
CA VAL A 151 -6.65 -24.49 -11.59
C VAL A 151 -6.07 -25.22 -12.81
N GLY A 152 -5.83 -24.51 -13.92
CA GLY A 152 -5.19 -25.06 -15.11
C GLY A 152 -3.79 -25.62 -14.85
N LEU A 153 -2.96 -24.89 -14.09
CA LEU A 153 -1.64 -25.36 -13.67
C LEU A 153 -1.71 -26.58 -12.74
N ALA A 154 -2.68 -26.61 -11.83
CA ALA A 154 -2.88 -27.76 -10.94
C ALA A 154 -3.27 -29.03 -11.73
N VAL A 155 -4.17 -28.91 -12.71
CA VAL A 155 -4.57 -30.02 -13.59
C VAL A 155 -3.40 -30.49 -14.44
N ALA A 156 -2.65 -29.56 -15.05
CA ALA A 156 -1.44 -29.89 -15.82
C ALA A 156 -0.40 -30.62 -14.97
N PHE A 157 -0.20 -30.18 -13.73
CA PHE A 157 0.72 -30.82 -12.79
C PHE A 157 0.29 -32.26 -12.44
N VAL A 158 -1.00 -32.50 -12.21
CA VAL A 158 -1.53 -33.85 -11.95
C VAL A 158 -1.38 -34.76 -13.17
N LEU A 159 -1.60 -34.25 -14.37
CA LEU A 159 -1.47 -35.04 -15.61
C LEU A 159 0.00 -35.35 -15.99
N LEU A 160 0.91 -34.43 -15.68
CA LEU A 160 2.33 -34.59 -16.00
C LEU A 160 3.10 -35.32 -14.87
N TRP A 161 2.54 -35.42 -13.66
CA TRP A 161 3.17 -36.09 -12.53
C TRP A 161 3.60 -37.53 -12.79
N PRO A 162 2.78 -38.41 -13.45
CA PRO A 162 3.17 -39.77 -13.74
C PRO A 162 4.29 -39.88 -14.76
N THR A 163 4.40 -38.93 -15.72
CA THR A 163 5.47 -38.96 -16.73
C THR A 163 6.82 -38.53 -16.15
N MET A 164 6.84 -37.61 -15.17
CA MET A 164 8.08 -37.23 -14.49
C MET A 164 8.59 -38.31 -13.52
N LYS A 165 7.68 -39.10 -12.94
CA LYS A 165 8.06 -40.19 -12.03
C LYS A 165 8.65 -41.41 -12.76
N ASN A 166 8.39 -41.56 -14.06
CA ASN A 166 8.88 -42.65 -14.85
C ASN A 166 10.20 -42.33 -15.60
N SER A 167 10.69 -41.09 -15.52
CA SER A 167 11.95 -40.66 -16.16
C SER A 167 13.17 -40.69 -15.22
N GLY A 168 13.00 -41.15 -13.99
CA GLY A 168 14.03 -41.14 -12.95
C GLY A 168 14.69 -42.47 -12.58
N SER A 169 14.51 -43.54 -13.41
CA SER A 169 15.12 -44.83 -13.12
C SER A 169 15.82 -45.40 -14.35
N GLY A 170 16.91 -44.77 -14.78
CA GLY A 170 17.62 -45.25 -15.97
C GLY A 170 19.05 -44.74 -16.17
N GLU A 171 19.69 -44.16 -15.14
CA GLU A 171 21.06 -43.67 -15.34
C GLU A 171 21.91 -43.70 -14.06
N GLY A 172 21.89 -44.84 -13.35
CA GLY A 172 22.66 -45.05 -12.13
C GLY A 172 23.58 -46.27 -12.12
N SER A 173 23.61 -47.05 -13.19
CA SER A 173 24.33 -48.34 -13.20
C SER A 173 25.64 -48.35 -13.98
N HIS A 174 26.05 -47.27 -14.65
CA HIS A 174 27.28 -47.24 -15.44
C HIS A 174 28.49 -46.55 -14.76
N ILE A 175 28.33 -45.94 -13.60
CA ILE A 175 29.44 -45.26 -12.90
C ILE A 175 30.11 -46.16 -11.86
N SER A 176 29.44 -47.19 -11.34
CA SER A 176 30.02 -48.13 -10.38
C SER A 176 31.00 -49.09 -11.02
N ASP A 177 30.73 -49.54 -12.26
CA ASP A 177 31.63 -50.53 -12.94
C ASP A 177 32.96 -49.95 -13.40
N THR A 178 33.06 -48.66 -13.67
CA THR A 178 34.31 -48.01 -14.04
C THR A 178 35.24 -47.74 -12.85
N ASN A 179 34.69 -47.51 -11.69
CA ASN A 179 35.50 -47.29 -10.49
C ASN A 179 36.10 -48.59 -9.92
N ASP A 180 35.40 -49.73 -10.07
CA ASP A 180 35.92 -51.02 -9.64
C ASP A 180 37.04 -51.52 -10.57
N GLN A 181 36.98 -51.23 -11.88
CA GLN A 181 38.07 -51.58 -12.81
C GLN A 181 39.35 -50.75 -12.56
N LEU A 182 39.22 -49.48 -12.17
CA LEU A 182 40.37 -48.64 -11.84
C LEU A 182 41.03 -49.04 -10.50
N ALA A 183 40.25 -49.53 -9.53
CA ALA A 183 40.80 -50.01 -8.28
C ALA A 183 41.61 -51.31 -8.41
N VAL A 184 41.21 -52.22 -9.30
CA VAL A 184 41.92 -53.46 -9.58
C VAL A 184 43.22 -53.18 -10.33
N GLN A 185 43.26 -52.20 -11.22
CA GLN A 185 44.45 -51.86 -11.99
C GLN A 185 45.57 -51.17 -11.18
N SER A 186 45.18 -50.44 -10.11
CA SER A 186 46.13 -49.76 -9.21
C SER A 186 46.78 -50.69 -8.15
N SER A 187 46.33 -51.93 -8.02
CA SER A 187 46.88 -52.89 -7.08
C SER A 187 47.89 -53.88 -7.69
N GLN A 188 48.24 -53.71 -8.99
CA GLN A 188 49.19 -54.55 -9.72
C GLN A 188 50.51 -53.79 -10.11
N ILE A 189 50.81 -52.66 -9.54
CA ILE A 189 52.11 -52.00 -9.75
C ILE A 189 52.91 -51.98 -8.44
#